data_0a618274e48fb39459787ad771a8bc18
#
_entry.id   0a618274e48fb39459787ad771a8bc18
#
_cell.length_a   1.000
_cell.length_b   1.000
_cell.length_c   1.000
_cell.angle_alpha   90.00
_cell.angle_beta   90.00
_cell.angle_gamma   90.00
#
_symmetry.space_group_name_H-M   'P 1'
#
loop_
_entity.id
_entity.type
_entity.pdbx_description
1 polymer ?
#
loop_
_entity_poly.entity_id
_entity_poly.type
_entity_poly.pdbx_seq_one_letter_code
_entity_poly.pdbx_strand_id
1 'polypeptide(L)'
;MLFVSALCLAACSDDPDVAPLKRDTDAVELTYNSGATTQISVRYAGSWSARVECTDGSGAPVNNWFSVSPDNGVGNGRDYQWVTVTAERNPGDKRTGYIYLKPANGEEIKIEVAQADGHFSVNDPVISGTLKSNTESAAMLEIAYDKAFGEEMVEIEATLDGLAAEGLGISSPYQSVIEHEGSGTISVPITGVPVTLGEVVCHVTFKLDGVVKFQGDVSGNVSSSNEVFGMGFDLFKWGGDYPNNKKGPGPNGKDGAGKEFDGTEPAEPDVISAGSDG
;
A
#
# COMPACT_ATOMS: atom_id res chain seq x y z
N MET A 1 28.94 46.00 -81.98
CA MET A 1 29.39 45.35 -80.76
C MET A 1 28.21 45.39 -79.77
N LEU A 2 27.41 44.39 -79.78
CA LEU A 2 26.17 44.29 -78.97
C LEU A 2 26.48 43.62 -77.66
N PHE A 3 26.31 44.33 -76.55
CA PHE A 3 26.36 43.77 -75.20
C PHE A 3 24.99 43.18 -74.84
N VAL A 4 24.88 41.93 -74.79
CA VAL A 4 23.71 41.26 -74.20
C VAL A 4 23.96 41.14 -72.73
N SER A 5 23.22 41.87 -71.90
CA SER A 5 23.18 41.76 -70.49
C SER A 5 22.25 40.60 -70.06
N ALA A 6 22.82 39.54 -69.59
CA ALA A 6 22.05 38.43 -69.02
C ALA A 6 21.61 38.82 -67.60
N LEU A 7 20.30 39.04 -67.46
CA LEU A 7 19.65 39.25 -66.16
C LEU A 7 19.44 37.88 -65.49
N CYS A 8 20.28 37.57 -64.51
CA CYS A 8 20.05 36.41 -63.66
C CYS A 8 18.89 36.76 -62.69
N LEU A 9 17.72 36.22 -63.00
CA LEU A 9 16.64 36.11 -62.02
C LEU A 9 17.05 35.02 -60.99
N ALA A 10 17.58 35.47 -59.85
CA ALA A 10 17.63 34.62 -58.66
C ALA A 10 16.18 34.43 -58.21
N ALA A 11 15.60 33.30 -58.49
CA ALA A 11 14.38 32.88 -57.83
C ALA A 11 14.73 32.64 -56.35
N CYS A 12 14.43 33.61 -55.49
CA CYS A 12 14.23 33.34 -54.07
C CYS A 12 13.03 32.41 -53.99
N SER A 13 13.26 31.16 -53.80
CA SER A 13 12.24 30.26 -53.23
C SER A 13 12.07 30.68 -51.77
N ASP A 14 11.20 31.65 -51.50
CA ASP A 14 10.58 31.78 -50.21
C ASP A 14 9.69 30.57 -50.00
N ASP A 15 10.31 29.48 -49.59
CA ASP A 15 9.58 28.40 -48.93
C ASP A 15 9.00 29.06 -47.64
N PRO A 16 7.67 29.12 -47.50
CA PRO A 16 7.10 29.68 -46.28
C PRO A 16 7.65 28.85 -45.13
N ASP A 17 8.34 29.54 -44.23
CA ASP A 17 8.97 28.99 -43.05
C ASP A 17 7.88 28.27 -42.24
N VAL A 18 7.69 26.97 -42.54
CA VAL A 18 6.67 26.14 -41.89
C VAL A 18 7.12 25.98 -40.47
N ALA A 19 6.45 26.69 -39.57
CA ALA A 19 6.77 26.66 -38.17
C ALA A 19 6.84 25.20 -37.68
N PRO A 20 7.88 24.81 -36.93
CA PRO A 20 8.05 23.45 -36.48
C PRO A 20 6.84 22.98 -35.67
N LEU A 21 6.58 21.68 -35.72
CA LEU A 21 5.58 21.05 -34.86
C LEU A 21 5.95 21.35 -33.40
N LYS A 22 4.98 21.79 -32.62
CA LYS A 22 5.12 22.08 -31.19
C LYS A 22 4.32 21.07 -30.40
N ARG A 23 4.86 20.69 -29.25
CA ARG A 23 4.24 19.85 -28.25
C ARG A 23 4.35 20.50 -26.88
N ASP A 24 3.53 20.07 -25.93
CA ASP A 24 3.52 20.57 -24.57
C ASP A 24 4.44 19.77 -23.63
N THR A 25 4.79 18.54 -24.01
CA THR A 25 5.63 17.67 -23.18
C THR A 25 6.60 16.82 -24.01
N ASP A 26 7.71 16.46 -23.41
CA ASP A 26 8.71 15.53 -23.96
C ASP A 26 8.60 14.13 -23.40
N ALA A 27 7.86 13.95 -22.31
CA ALA A 27 7.65 12.69 -21.64
C ALA A 27 6.26 12.60 -21.01
N VAL A 28 5.76 11.38 -20.91
CA VAL A 28 4.46 11.02 -20.35
C VAL A 28 4.67 9.89 -19.37
N GLU A 29 4.07 10.01 -18.18
CA GLU A 29 4.02 8.94 -17.20
C GLU A 29 2.58 8.45 -17.04
N LEU A 30 2.42 7.12 -17.07
CA LEU A 30 1.16 6.42 -16.90
C LEU A 30 1.24 5.50 -15.67
N THR A 31 0.12 5.34 -14.98
CA THR A 31 0.00 4.35 -13.92
C THR A 31 -0.03 2.94 -14.51
N TYR A 32 0.13 1.92 -13.65
CA TYR A 32 0.09 0.51 -14.08
C TYR A 32 -1.31 0.01 -14.44
N ASN A 33 -2.36 0.75 -14.12
CA ASN A 33 -3.75 0.33 -14.21
C ASN A 33 -4.22 0.14 -15.66
N SER A 34 -5.26 -0.66 -15.84
CA SER A 34 -5.93 -0.80 -17.12
C SER A 34 -6.61 0.51 -17.51
N GLY A 35 -6.45 0.91 -18.77
CA GLY A 35 -7.05 2.14 -19.27
C GLY A 35 -6.43 3.42 -18.72
N ALA A 36 -5.23 3.36 -18.13
CA ALA A 36 -4.50 4.55 -17.73
C ALA A 36 -4.37 5.51 -18.91
N THR A 37 -4.82 6.74 -18.73
CA THR A 37 -4.87 7.73 -19.81
C THR A 37 -4.19 9.03 -19.40
N THR A 38 -3.62 9.70 -20.41
CA THR A 38 -3.20 11.08 -20.32
C THR A 38 -3.39 11.78 -21.66
N GLN A 39 -3.23 13.08 -21.71
CA GLN A 39 -3.33 13.85 -22.93
C GLN A 39 -2.05 14.60 -23.19
N ILE A 40 -1.63 14.63 -24.44
CA ILE A 40 -0.59 15.52 -24.95
C ILE A 40 -1.21 16.48 -25.94
N SER A 41 -0.63 17.65 -26.10
CA SER A 41 -1.10 18.62 -27.08
C SER A 41 -0.10 18.81 -28.21
N VAL A 42 -0.62 18.90 -29.43
CA VAL A 42 0.15 19.07 -30.65
C VAL A 42 -0.34 20.30 -31.39
N ARG A 43 0.57 21.16 -31.85
CA ARG A 43 0.26 22.31 -32.66
C ARG A 43 1.16 22.37 -33.88
N TYR A 44 0.56 22.37 -35.07
CA TYR A 44 1.24 22.42 -36.35
C TYR A 44 0.37 23.07 -37.40
N ALA A 45 0.97 23.74 -38.38
CA ALA A 45 0.27 24.30 -39.55
C ALA A 45 0.37 23.27 -40.70
N GLY A 46 -0.59 22.36 -40.79
CA GLY A 46 -0.61 21.30 -41.77
C GLY A 46 -0.96 19.94 -41.20
N SER A 47 -0.83 18.91 -42.02
CA SER A 47 -1.10 17.53 -41.61
C SER A 47 0.07 16.95 -40.81
N TRP A 48 -0.27 16.15 -39.81
CA TRP A 48 0.66 15.38 -39.00
C TRP A 48 0.12 13.98 -38.73
N SER A 49 1.00 13.06 -38.40
CA SER A 49 0.65 11.71 -37.97
C SER A 49 1.45 11.29 -36.75
N ALA A 50 0.92 10.35 -35.98
CA ALA A 50 1.57 9.74 -34.85
C ALA A 50 1.75 8.23 -35.09
N ARG A 51 2.88 7.70 -34.68
CA ARG A 51 3.13 6.25 -34.59
C ARG A 51 3.64 5.91 -33.22
N VAL A 52 3.36 4.71 -32.78
CA VAL A 52 3.77 4.19 -31.48
C VAL A 52 4.83 3.12 -31.67
N GLU A 53 5.81 3.11 -30.78
CA GLU A 53 6.83 2.06 -30.70
C GLU A 53 7.06 1.70 -29.23
N CYS A 54 6.86 0.45 -28.89
CA CYS A 54 6.98 -0.05 -27.54
C CYS A 54 8.22 -0.92 -27.36
N THR A 55 8.83 -0.81 -26.20
CA THR A 55 9.96 -1.67 -25.79
C THR A 55 9.65 -2.29 -24.44
N ASP A 56 10.24 -3.45 -24.17
CA ASP A 56 10.28 -4.05 -22.84
C ASP A 56 11.31 -3.35 -21.92
N GLY A 57 11.45 -3.83 -20.69
CA GLY A 57 12.42 -3.31 -19.73
C GLY A 57 13.89 -3.44 -20.17
N SER A 58 14.18 -4.28 -21.18
CA SER A 58 15.51 -4.42 -21.78
C SER A 58 15.73 -3.50 -23.00
N GLY A 59 14.67 -2.83 -23.47
CA GLY A 59 14.69 -2.01 -24.66
C GLY A 59 14.44 -2.80 -25.96
N ALA A 60 14.08 -4.09 -25.91
CA ALA A 60 13.73 -4.86 -27.08
C ALA A 60 12.29 -4.49 -27.55
N PRO A 61 12.06 -4.42 -28.87
CA PRO A 61 10.73 -4.14 -29.39
C PRO A 61 9.72 -5.19 -28.96
N VAL A 62 8.56 -4.74 -28.50
CA VAL A 62 7.43 -5.59 -28.10
C VAL A 62 6.14 -5.10 -28.76
N ASN A 63 5.07 -5.86 -28.64
CA ASN A 63 3.75 -5.41 -29.05
C ASN A 63 3.36 -4.12 -28.33
N ASN A 64 2.65 -3.26 -29.04
CA ASN A 64 2.20 -1.99 -28.47
C ASN A 64 1.27 -2.24 -27.28
N TRP A 65 1.67 -1.74 -26.14
CA TRP A 65 0.91 -1.79 -24.89
C TRP A 65 0.18 -0.46 -24.59
N PHE A 66 0.35 0.52 -25.48
CA PHE A 66 -0.44 1.76 -25.45
C PHE A 66 -0.80 2.17 -26.87
N SER A 67 -1.78 3.03 -26.97
CA SER A 67 -2.26 3.62 -28.21
C SER A 67 -2.42 5.13 -28.07
N VAL A 68 -2.53 5.81 -29.19
CA VAL A 68 -2.80 7.26 -29.27
C VAL A 68 -4.02 7.50 -30.13
N SER A 69 -4.84 8.46 -29.74
CA SER A 69 -6.02 8.87 -30.50
C SER A 69 -6.29 10.36 -30.37
N PRO A 70 -6.45 11.11 -31.48
CA PRO A 70 -6.26 10.66 -32.85
C PRO A 70 -4.78 10.37 -33.16
N ASP A 71 -4.50 9.49 -34.10
CA ASP A 71 -3.16 9.16 -34.60
C ASP A 71 -2.73 10.03 -35.79
N ASN A 72 -3.57 10.94 -36.23
CA ASN A 72 -3.29 11.93 -37.26
C ASN A 72 -4.21 13.16 -37.12
N GLY A 73 -3.82 14.22 -37.78
CA GLY A 73 -4.62 15.44 -37.76
C GLY A 73 -4.15 16.47 -38.78
N VAL A 74 -4.95 17.52 -38.91
CA VAL A 74 -4.60 18.71 -39.69
C VAL A 74 -4.80 19.92 -38.81
N GLY A 75 -3.73 20.62 -38.52
CA GLY A 75 -3.73 21.80 -37.66
C GLY A 75 -3.66 23.12 -38.48
N ASN A 76 -4.11 24.19 -37.84
CA ASN A 76 -4.10 25.55 -38.41
C ASN A 76 -2.88 26.39 -37.94
N GLY A 77 -1.96 25.81 -37.20
CA GLY A 77 -0.78 26.44 -36.63
C GLY A 77 -1.04 27.38 -35.43
N ARG A 78 -2.29 27.55 -35.04
CA ARG A 78 -2.71 28.46 -33.94
C ARG A 78 -3.20 27.66 -32.75
N ASP A 79 -4.11 26.72 -32.99
CA ASP A 79 -4.77 25.95 -31.93
C ASP A 79 -4.02 24.66 -31.67
N TYR A 80 -4.04 24.22 -30.40
CA TYR A 80 -3.56 22.90 -29.99
C TYR A 80 -4.63 21.84 -30.23
N GLN A 81 -4.21 20.72 -30.73
CA GLN A 81 -5.01 19.51 -30.88
C GLN A 81 -4.60 18.51 -29.78
N TRP A 82 -5.57 17.93 -29.11
CA TRP A 82 -5.34 16.98 -28.05
C TRP A 82 -5.22 15.56 -28.61
N VAL A 83 -4.22 14.85 -28.16
CA VAL A 83 -4.00 13.43 -28.45
C VAL A 83 -4.04 12.68 -27.14
N THR A 84 -4.98 11.77 -27.01
CA THR A 84 -5.12 10.90 -25.84
C THR A 84 -4.19 9.71 -25.98
N VAL A 85 -3.40 9.47 -24.96
CA VAL A 85 -2.56 8.28 -24.79
C VAL A 85 -3.28 7.34 -23.86
N THR A 86 -3.53 6.10 -24.27
CA THR A 86 -4.22 5.08 -23.45
C THR A 86 -3.38 3.83 -23.37
N ALA A 87 -3.11 3.35 -22.16
CA ALA A 87 -2.32 2.15 -21.92
C ALA A 87 -3.17 0.96 -21.43
N GLU A 88 -2.72 -0.24 -21.77
CA GLU A 88 -3.17 -1.48 -21.17
C GLU A 88 -2.55 -1.62 -19.76
N ARG A 89 -3.14 -2.48 -18.90
CA ARG A 89 -2.55 -2.78 -17.59
C ARG A 89 -1.12 -3.31 -17.73
N ASN A 90 -0.29 -2.97 -16.77
CA ASN A 90 1.06 -3.49 -16.67
C ASN A 90 1.22 -4.37 -15.42
N PRO A 91 1.16 -5.70 -15.53
CA PRO A 91 1.36 -6.60 -14.38
C PRO A 91 2.83 -6.88 -14.08
N GLY A 92 3.76 -6.23 -14.74
CA GLY A 92 5.19 -6.47 -14.66
C GLY A 92 6.00 -5.22 -14.34
N ASP A 93 7.26 -5.25 -14.70
CA ASP A 93 8.21 -4.16 -14.50
C ASP A 93 7.81 -2.87 -15.21
N LYS A 94 8.36 -1.76 -14.73
CA LYS A 94 8.27 -0.48 -15.46
C LYS A 94 8.69 -0.66 -16.91
N ARG A 95 7.87 -0.15 -17.84
CA ARG A 95 8.11 -0.27 -19.29
C ARG A 95 8.10 1.09 -19.96
N THR A 96 8.80 1.20 -21.08
CA THR A 96 8.96 2.44 -21.83
C THR A 96 8.59 2.22 -23.28
N GLY A 97 8.00 3.22 -23.87
CA GLY A 97 7.70 3.27 -25.30
C GLY A 97 7.81 4.71 -25.80
N TYR A 98 7.51 4.91 -27.06
CA TYR A 98 7.68 6.19 -27.70
C TYR A 98 6.53 6.51 -28.63
N ILE A 99 6.12 7.78 -28.63
CA ILE A 99 5.26 8.38 -29.64
C ILE A 99 6.16 9.17 -30.58
N TYR A 100 6.03 8.92 -31.86
CA TYR A 100 6.70 9.68 -32.91
C TYR A 100 5.68 10.50 -33.66
N LEU A 101 5.78 11.82 -33.52
CA LEU A 101 4.93 12.78 -34.23
C LEU A 101 5.63 13.22 -35.50
N LYS A 102 5.08 12.88 -36.65
CA LYS A 102 5.64 13.22 -37.96
C LYS A 102 4.79 14.30 -38.63
N PRO A 103 5.27 15.56 -38.73
CA PRO A 103 4.63 16.56 -39.56
C PRO A 103 4.83 16.25 -41.06
N ALA A 104 3.93 16.73 -41.90
CA ALA A 104 4.05 16.58 -43.35
C ALA A 104 5.36 17.18 -43.88
N ASN A 105 5.74 18.33 -43.34
CA ASN A 105 7.01 18.97 -43.61
C ASN A 105 7.72 19.22 -42.28
N GLY A 106 8.95 18.76 -42.16
CA GLY A 106 9.74 18.92 -40.95
C GLY A 106 10.24 17.63 -40.35
N GLU A 107 10.92 17.73 -39.23
CA GLU A 107 11.52 16.60 -38.53
C GLU A 107 10.50 15.88 -37.66
N GLU A 108 10.70 14.59 -37.48
CA GLU A 108 9.93 13.77 -36.56
C GLU A 108 10.30 14.12 -35.13
N ILE A 109 9.28 14.24 -34.28
CA ILE A 109 9.45 14.51 -32.85
C ILE A 109 9.15 13.24 -32.05
N LYS A 110 10.02 12.93 -31.12
CA LYS A 110 9.89 11.79 -30.21
C LYS A 110 9.41 12.26 -28.84
N ILE A 111 8.42 11.55 -28.28
CA ILE A 111 7.93 11.71 -26.89
C ILE A 111 8.07 10.38 -26.19
N GLU A 112 8.69 10.36 -25.03
CA GLU A 112 8.80 9.17 -24.20
C GLU A 112 7.50 8.90 -23.46
N VAL A 113 7.08 7.63 -23.41
CA VAL A 113 5.94 7.16 -22.62
C VAL A 113 6.44 6.09 -21.67
N ALA A 114 6.38 6.38 -20.39
CA ALA A 114 6.73 5.43 -19.33
C ALA A 114 5.47 4.96 -18.63
N GLN A 115 5.37 3.66 -18.36
CA GLN A 115 4.31 3.10 -17.51
C GLN A 115 4.92 2.48 -16.28
N ALA A 116 4.35 2.80 -15.12
CA ALA A 116 4.78 2.31 -13.83
C ALA A 116 4.73 0.77 -13.77
N ASP A 117 5.58 0.21 -12.92
CA ASP A 117 5.55 -1.21 -12.56
C ASP A 117 4.25 -1.51 -11.80
N GLY A 118 3.64 -2.66 -12.09
CA GLY A 118 2.38 -3.11 -11.52
C GLY A 118 2.47 -4.48 -10.85
N HIS A 119 3.64 -4.89 -10.38
CA HIS A 119 3.76 -6.14 -9.65
C HIS A 119 2.91 -6.12 -8.39
N PHE A 120 1.93 -7.02 -8.33
CA PHE A 120 1.19 -7.27 -7.10
C PHE A 120 2.14 -7.71 -5.99
N SER A 121 2.01 -7.10 -4.83
CA SER A 121 2.79 -7.45 -3.65
C SER A 121 1.91 -7.62 -2.41
N VAL A 122 2.35 -8.50 -1.52
CA VAL A 122 1.78 -8.71 -0.20
C VAL A 122 2.81 -8.25 0.81
N ASN A 123 2.39 -7.39 1.73
CA ASN A 123 3.22 -6.99 2.86
C ASN A 123 3.19 -8.09 3.93
N ASP A 124 4.15 -8.07 4.85
CA ASP A 124 4.20 -9.02 5.94
C ASP A 124 2.87 -8.98 6.72
N PRO A 125 2.15 -10.11 6.83
CA PRO A 125 0.91 -10.18 7.58
C PRO A 125 1.12 -9.87 9.06
N VAL A 126 0.08 -9.39 9.72
CA VAL A 126 0.11 -9.10 11.15
C VAL A 126 -1.12 -9.68 11.84
N ILE A 127 -0.97 -10.09 13.10
CA ILE A 127 -2.09 -10.37 13.97
C ILE A 127 -2.41 -9.08 14.71
N SER A 128 -3.55 -8.47 14.38
CA SER A 128 -4.06 -7.25 15.01
C SER A 128 -5.12 -7.58 16.05
N GLY A 129 -5.45 -6.59 16.88
CA GLY A 129 -6.44 -6.75 17.93
C GLY A 129 -5.87 -7.40 19.19
N THR A 130 -6.72 -8.02 19.99
CA THR A 130 -6.33 -8.56 21.29
C THR A 130 -6.63 -10.05 21.42
N LEU A 131 -5.63 -10.79 21.88
CA LEU A 131 -5.76 -12.15 22.34
C LEU A 131 -5.56 -12.14 23.86
N LYS A 132 -6.64 -12.38 24.62
CA LYS A 132 -6.62 -12.46 26.09
C LYS A 132 -7.10 -13.82 26.53
N SER A 133 -6.41 -14.43 27.48
CA SER A 133 -6.81 -15.75 28.02
C SER A 133 -8.22 -15.68 28.62
N ASN A 134 -8.98 -16.75 28.47
CA ASN A 134 -10.35 -16.88 28.94
C ASN A 134 -11.32 -15.78 28.45
N THR A 135 -11.02 -15.17 27.32
CA THR A 135 -11.84 -14.12 26.70
C THR A 135 -12.00 -14.42 25.21
N GLU A 136 -13.18 -14.20 24.67
CA GLU A 136 -13.42 -14.34 23.24
C GLU A 136 -12.43 -13.47 22.46
N SER A 137 -11.81 -14.06 21.45
CA SER A 137 -10.83 -13.36 20.61
C SER A 137 -11.47 -12.20 19.85
N ALA A 138 -10.80 -11.07 19.87
CA ALA A 138 -11.08 -9.92 19.00
C ALA A 138 -9.91 -9.65 18.05
N ALA A 139 -9.12 -10.68 17.76
CA ALA A 139 -7.97 -10.57 16.87
C ALA A 139 -8.32 -10.90 15.43
N MET A 140 -7.55 -10.32 14.53
CA MET A 140 -7.64 -10.53 13.09
C MET A 140 -6.24 -10.84 12.55
N LEU A 141 -6.16 -11.75 11.61
CA LEU A 141 -5.02 -11.84 10.70
C LEU A 141 -5.23 -10.80 9.60
N GLU A 142 -4.41 -9.77 9.55
CA GLU A 142 -4.46 -8.73 8.54
C GLU A 142 -3.34 -8.90 7.53
N ILE A 143 -3.72 -8.88 6.26
CA ILE A 143 -2.81 -9.05 5.13
C ILE A 143 -3.01 -7.87 4.20
N ALA A 144 -2.07 -6.93 4.25
CA ALA A 144 -2.05 -5.78 3.36
C ALA A 144 -1.42 -6.14 2.02
N TYR A 145 -2.00 -5.61 0.96
CA TYR A 145 -1.51 -5.82 -0.40
C TYR A 145 -1.44 -4.49 -1.15
N ASP A 146 -0.69 -4.49 -2.24
CA ASP A 146 -0.55 -3.36 -3.14
C ASP A 146 -0.63 -3.79 -4.60
N LYS A 147 -1.09 -2.86 -5.45
CA LYS A 147 -1.17 -3.00 -6.90
C LYS A 147 -2.07 -4.13 -7.41
N ALA A 148 -3.20 -4.35 -6.74
CA ALA A 148 -4.26 -5.18 -7.28
C ALA A 148 -4.88 -4.54 -8.53
N PHE A 149 -5.40 -5.37 -9.44
CA PHE A 149 -6.11 -4.93 -10.65
C PHE A 149 -7.64 -4.98 -10.52
N GLY A 150 -8.14 -5.48 -9.38
CA GLY A 150 -9.57 -5.68 -9.15
C GLY A 150 -10.11 -6.97 -9.79
N GLU A 151 -11.23 -7.44 -9.26
CA GLU A 151 -11.87 -8.70 -9.65
C GLU A 151 -10.99 -9.95 -9.51
N GLU A 152 -9.95 -9.87 -8.68
CA GLU A 152 -8.98 -10.94 -8.44
C GLU A 152 -9.41 -11.83 -7.27
N MET A 153 -9.36 -13.13 -7.46
CA MET A 153 -9.71 -14.11 -6.42
C MET A 153 -8.56 -14.31 -5.44
N VAL A 154 -8.87 -14.17 -4.16
CA VAL A 154 -7.94 -14.43 -3.07
C VAL A 154 -8.32 -15.71 -2.35
N GLU A 155 -7.32 -16.55 -2.09
CA GLU A 155 -7.40 -17.68 -1.19
C GLU A 155 -6.30 -17.59 -0.14
N ILE A 156 -6.69 -17.65 1.15
CA ILE A 156 -5.77 -17.63 2.27
C ILE A 156 -5.88 -18.97 3.00
N GLU A 157 -4.82 -19.73 2.97
CA GLU A 157 -4.65 -20.91 3.83
C GLU A 157 -3.91 -20.47 5.08
N ALA A 158 -4.51 -20.67 6.26
CA ALA A 158 -3.94 -20.27 7.53
C ALA A 158 -4.13 -21.36 8.58
N THR A 159 -3.11 -21.60 9.39
CA THR A 159 -3.17 -22.51 10.53
C THR A 159 -2.51 -21.88 11.74
N LEU A 160 -3.11 -22.07 12.90
CA LEU A 160 -2.57 -21.60 14.18
C LEU A 160 -1.80 -22.72 14.88
N ASP A 161 -0.62 -22.39 15.42
CA ASP A 161 0.24 -23.33 16.15
C ASP A 161 0.76 -22.69 17.46
N GLY A 162 1.28 -23.51 18.33
CA GLY A 162 1.76 -23.14 19.66
C GLY A 162 0.77 -23.45 20.78
N LEU A 163 1.28 -23.56 22.00
CA LEU A 163 0.46 -23.89 23.17
C LEU A 163 -0.63 -22.85 23.44
N ALA A 164 -0.38 -21.61 23.12
CA ALA A 164 -1.34 -20.52 23.29
C ALA A 164 -2.39 -20.46 22.17
N ALA A 165 -2.26 -21.26 21.13
CA ALA A 165 -3.27 -21.41 20.09
C ALA A 165 -4.44 -22.31 20.49
N GLU A 166 -4.31 -23.05 21.62
CA GLU A 166 -5.39 -23.89 22.12
C GLU A 166 -6.64 -23.06 22.40
N GLY A 167 -7.77 -23.51 21.86
CA GLY A 167 -9.05 -22.81 21.95
C GLY A 167 -9.26 -21.69 20.91
N LEU A 168 -8.26 -21.42 20.08
CA LEU A 168 -8.38 -20.50 18.95
C LEU A 168 -8.63 -21.25 17.64
N GLY A 169 -9.29 -20.56 16.70
CA GLY A 169 -9.54 -21.04 15.36
C GLY A 169 -9.43 -19.92 14.32
N ILE A 170 -9.12 -20.31 13.10
CA ILE A 170 -9.09 -19.41 11.95
C ILE A 170 -9.75 -20.13 10.75
N SER A 171 -10.53 -19.41 9.96
CA SER A 171 -11.13 -19.99 8.75
C SER A 171 -10.06 -20.29 7.72
N SER A 172 -9.98 -21.56 7.27
CA SER A 172 -9.00 -21.98 6.27
C SER A 172 -9.57 -23.10 5.37
N PRO A 173 -9.57 -22.94 4.03
CA PRO A 173 -9.18 -21.73 3.32
C PRO A 173 -10.20 -20.60 3.49
N TYR A 174 -9.72 -19.38 3.62
CA TYR A 174 -10.54 -18.18 3.55
C TYR A 174 -10.53 -17.66 2.12
N GLN A 175 -11.71 -17.43 1.54
CA GLN A 175 -11.84 -16.96 0.18
C GLN A 175 -12.47 -15.57 0.14
N SER A 176 -11.94 -14.71 -0.70
CA SER A 176 -12.41 -13.34 -0.90
C SER A 176 -12.13 -12.90 -2.33
N VAL A 177 -12.62 -11.73 -2.70
CA VAL A 177 -12.35 -11.07 -3.97
C VAL A 177 -11.82 -9.67 -3.68
N ILE A 178 -10.75 -9.29 -4.35
CA ILE A 178 -10.32 -7.91 -4.39
C ILE A 178 -11.15 -7.21 -5.46
N GLU A 179 -12.13 -6.41 -5.07
CA GLU A 179 -13.08 -5.79 -5.99
C GLU A 179 -12.51 -4.57 -6.74
N HIS A 180 -11.51 -3.91 -6.17
CA HIS A 180 -11.00 -2.64 -6.69
C HIS A 180 -9.51 -2.66 -6.94
N GLU A 181 -9.08 -1.85 -7.90
CA GLU A 181 -7.66 -1.63 -8.18
C GLU A 181 -6.97 -0.90 -7.01
N GLY A 182 -5.68 -1.17 -6.84
CA GLY A 182 -4.82 -0.47 -5.88
C GLY A 182 -4.45 -1.29 -4.66
N SER A 183 -4.29 -0.60 -3.54
CA SER A 183 -3.87 -1.18 -2.27
C SER A 183 -5.07 -1.48 -1.39
N GLY A 184 -4.94 -2.48 -0.53
CA GLY A 184 -5.98 -2.81 0.43
C GLY A 184 -5.49 -3.74 1.54
N THR A 185 -6.42 -4.18 2.37
CA THR A 185 -6.16 -5.14 3.45
C THR A 185 -7.27 -6.17 3.48
N ILE A 186 -6.90 -7.43 3.60
CA ILE A 186 -7.83 -8.52 3.86
C ILE A 186 -7.67 -8.92 5.31
N SER A 187 -8.81 -9.00 6.03
CA SER A 187 -8.85 -9.33 7.44
C SER A 187 -9.56 -10.68 7.63
N VAL A 188 -8.88 -11.63 8.23
CA VAL A 188 -9.42 -12.95 8.54
C VAL A 188 -9.59 -13.06 10.06
N PRO A 189 -10.81 -13.27 10.58
CA PRO A 189 -11.04 -13.37 12.02
C PRO A 189 -10.32 -14.56 12.65
N ILE A 190 -9.67 -14.32 13.78
CA ILE A 190 -9.19 -15.36 14.70
C ILE A 190 -10.23 -15.46 15.81
N THR A 191 -10.93 -16.57 15.86
CA THR A 191 -12.08 -16.79 16.74
C THR A 191 -11.74 -17.73 17.89
N GLY A 192 -12.61 -17.76 18.91
CA GLY A 192 -12.49 -18.69 20.04
C GLY A 192 -11.89 -18.05 21.28
N VAL A 193 -11.67 -18.87 22.30
CA VAL A 193 -11.24 -18.45 23.63
C VAL A 193 -9.92 -19.15 23.98
N PRO A 194 -8.79 -18.45 23.91
CA PRO A 194 -7.52 -19.05 24.29
C PRO A 194 -7.44 -19.23 25.80
N VAL A 195 -6.86 -20.34 26.24
CA VAL A 195 -6.73 -20.67 27.68
C VAL A 195 -5.30 -20.50 28.19
N THR A 196 -4.33 -20.59 27.30
CA THR A 196 -2.90 -20.56 27.66
C THR A 196 -2.28 -19.25 27.24
N LEU A 197 -1.43 -18.68 28.11
CA LEU A 197 -0.66 -17.49 27.80
C LEU A 197 0.54 -17.83 26.92
N GLY A 198 0.98 -16.88 26.10
CA GLY A 198 2.19 -17.01 25.33
C GLY A 198 1.99 -16.76 23.84
N GLU A 199 2.97 -17.18 23.08
CA GLU A 199 3.01 -16.97 21.64
C GLU A 199 2.05 -17.88 20.89
N VAL A 200 1.38 -17.30 19.90
CA VAL A 200 0.63 -18.01 18.85
C VAL A 200 1.32 -17.73 17.54
N VAL A 201 1.62 -18.76 16.79
CA VAL A 201 2.18 -18.66 15.44
C VAL A 201 1.08 -18.99 14.44
N CYS A 202 0.90 -18.13 13.45
CA CYS A 202 0.02 -18.37 12.32
C CYS A 202 0.86 -18.61 11.07
N HIS A 203 0.76 -19.80 10.50
CA HIS A 203 1.35 -20.14 9.21
C HIS A 203 0.39 -19.69 8.12
N VAL A 204 0.84 -18.84 7.21
CA VAL A 204 -0.01 -18.19 6.20
C VAL A 204 0.50 -18.49 4.81
N THR A 205 -0.40 -18.90 3.92
CA THR A 205 -0.17 -18.93 2.47
C THR A 205 -1.26 -18.09 1.81
N PHE A 206 -0.84 -17.03 1.11
CA PHE A 206 -1.72 -16.15 0.35
C PHE A 206 -1.59 -16.46 -1.13
N LYS A 207 -2.71 -16.72 -1.79
CA LYS A 207 -2.79 -16.97 -3.23
C LYS A 207 -3.69 -15.93 -3.89
N LEU A 208 -3.25 -15.45 -5.04
CA LEU A 208 -4.03 -14.58 -5.93
C LEU A 208 -4.25 -15.34 -7.24
N ASP A 209 -5.50 -15.52 -7.63
CA ASP A 209 -5.90 -16.32 -8.82
C ASP A 209 -5.20 -17.71 -8.86
N GLY A 210 -5.09 -18.35 -7.68
CA GLY A 210 -4.44 -19.65 -7.53
C GLY A 210 -2.91 -19.62 -7.50
N VAL A 211 -2.27 -18.47 -7.65
CA VAL A 211 -0.81 -18.31 -7.61
C VAL A 211 -0.36 -17.83 -6.24
N VAL A 212 0.56 -18.54 -5.61
CA VAL A 212 1.14 -18.14 -4.32
C VAL A 212 1.89 -16.82 -4.48
N LYS A 213 1.49 -15.83 -3.70
CA LYS A 213 2.10 -14.49 -3.63
C LYS A 213 2.86 -14.26 -2.33
N PHE A 214 2.47 -14.96 -1.27
CA PHE A 214 3.14 -14.91 0.02
C PHE A 214 3.02 -16.26 0.72
N GLN A 215 4.07 -16.65 1.43
CA GLN A 215 4.07 -17.77 2.36
C GLN A 215 5.04 -17.45 3.49
N GLY A 216 4.56 -17.52 4.72
CA GLY A 216 5.38 -17.18 5.89
C GLY A 216 4.61 -17.37 7.19
N ASP A 217 5.26 -16.99 8.27
CA ASP A 217 4.74 -17.11 9.63
C ASP A 217 4.54 -15.72 10.22
N VAL A 218 3.49 -15.58 11.01
CA VAL A 218 3.21 -14.37 11.78
C VAL A 218 2.92 -14.75 13.22
N SER A 219 3.48 -14.02 14.17
CA SER A 219 3.29 -14.28 15.59
C SER A 219 2.35 -13.27 16.24
N GLY A 220 1.54 -13.77 17.15
CA GLY A 220 0.75 -13.01 18.10
C GLY A 220 1.03 -13.46 19.53
N ASN A 221 0.49 -12.77 20.52
CA ASN A 221 0.67 -13.14 21.91
C ASN A 221 -0.64 -13.10 22.69
N VAL A 222 -0.95 -14.18 23.37
CA VAL A 222 -2.07 -14.25 24.31
C VAL A 222 -1.62 -13.69 25.65
N SER A 223 -2.21 -12.60 26.04
CA SER A 223 -1.95 -11.92 27.31
C SER A 223 -2.98 -12.33 28.39
N SER A 224 -2.69 -11.99 29.64
CA SER A 224 -3.65 -12.20 30.72
C SER A 224 -4.88 -11.31 30.55
N SER A 225 -6.05 -11.90 30.79
CA SER A 225 -7.30 -11.14 30.92
C SER A 225 -7.47 -10.48 32.28
N ASN A 226 -6.60 -10.77 33.23
CA ASN A 226 -6.72 -10.29 34.61
C ASN A 226 -6.23 -8.85 34.75
N GLU A 227 -7.11 -7.91 34.43
CA GLU A 227 -6.85 -6.50 34.68
C GLU A 227 -6.97 -6.12 36.18
N VAL A 228 -7.53 -7.03 36.98
CA VAL A 228 -7.69 -6.82 38.43
C VAL A 228 -6.37 -6.89 39.16
N PHE A 229 -5.36 -7.54 38.55
CA PHE A 229 -4.04 -7.65 39.17
C PHE A 229 -3.46 -6.27 39.55
N GLY A 230 -3.52 -5.32 38.62
CA GLY A 230 -3.06 -3.96 38.91
C GLY A 230 -3.89 -3.27 40.00
N MET A 231 -5.20 -3.46 39.96
CA MET A 231 -6.08 -2.90 41.01
C MET A 231 -5.85 -3.59 42.36
N GLY A 232 -5.66 -4.89 42.38
CA GLY A 232 -5.32 -5.60 43.58
C GLY A 232 -4.02 -5.11 44.19
N PHE A 233 -3.03 -4.94 43.37
CA PHE A 233 -1.76 -4.37 43.82
C PHE A 233 -1.89 -2.95 44.36
N ASP A 234 -2.64 -2.12 43.68
CA ASP A 234 -2.86 -0.74 44.13
C ASP A 234 -3.65 -0.67 45.45
N LEU A 235 -4.61 -1.56 45.61
CA LEU A 235 -5.34 -1.65 46.89
C LEU A 235 -4.43 -2.02 48.06
N PHE A 236 -3.52 -2.94 47.83
CA PHE A 236 -2.57 -3.33 48.86
C PHE A 236 -1.50 -2.27 49.08
N LYS A 237 -1.09 -1.63 48.04
CA LYS A 237 -0.18 -0.49 48.15
C LYS A 237 -0.81 0.66 48.93
N TRP A 238 -2.11 0.84 48.75
CA TRP A 238 -2.86 1.79 49.56
C TRP A 238 -2.91 1.37 51.03
N GLY A 239 -2.88 0.08 51.29
CA GLY A 239 -2.82 -0.46 52.63
C GLY A 239 -1.66 0.08 53.48
N GLY A 240 -0.74 0.82 52.87
CA GLY A 240 0.23 1.60 53.64
C GLY A 240 -0.37 2.49 54.70
N ASP A 241 -1.65 2.80 54.61
CA ASP A 241 -2.38 3.55 55.60
C ASP A 241 -3.06 2.66 56.65
N TYR A 242 -2.68 1.52 56.86
CA TYR A 242 -3.14 0.45 57.73
C TYR A 242 -3.96 0.84 58.92
N PRO A 243 -5.23 0.97 58.81
CA PRO A 243 -6.07 1.37 59.94
C PRO A 243 -6.17 0.29 61.02
N ASN A 244 -5.93 -0.94 60.65
CA ASN A 244 -6.06 -2.07 61.56
C ASN A 244 -4.78 -2.52 62.17
N ASN A 245 -3.72 -2.06 61.63
CA ASN A 245 -2.42 -2.46 62.06
C ASN A 245 -1.96 -1.53 63.15
N LYS A 246 -1.46 -2.05 64.16
CA LYS A 246 -0.94 -1.25 65.27
C LYS A 246 0.18 -0.34 64.87
N LYS A 247 0.79 -0.69 63.79
CA LYS A 247 1.94 0.00 63.23
C LYS A 247 1.62 0.62 61.90
N GLY A 248 0.57 0.14 61.28
CA GLY A 248 0.14 0.66 60.00
C GLY A 248 -0.50 2.02 60.14
N PRO A 249 -0.23 2.92 59.21
CA PRO A 249 -0.86 4.23 59.22
C PRO A 249 -2.32 4.10 58.87
N GLY A 250 -3.13 4.29 59.84
CA GLY A 250 -4.52 4.63 59.58
C GLY A 250 -4.63 6.05 59.04
N PRO A 251 -5.81 6.45 58.61
CA PRO A 251 -6.05 7.80 58.14
C PRO A 251 -5.61 8.89 59.11
N ASN A 252 -5.54 8.57 60.38
CA ASN A 252 -5.15 9.48 61.44
C ASN A 252 -3.80 9.13 62.07
N GLY A 253 -3.01 8.31 61.45
CA GLY A 253 -1.74 7.83 62.00
C GLY A 253 -1.89 6.87 63.18
N LYS A 254 -3.05 6.23 63.32
CA LYS A 254 -3.34 5.28 64.36
C LYS A 254 -3.65 3.90 63.77
N ASP A 255 -3.39 2.84 64.53
CA ASP A 255 -3.83 1.52 64.19
C ASP A 255 -5.36 1.38 64.25
N GLY A 256 -5.88 0.31 63.68
CA GLY A 256 -7.30 0.06 63.68
C GLY A 256 -7.89 -0.20 65.08
N ALA A 257 -7.10 -0.33 66.10
CA ALA A 257 -7.48 -0.43 67.50
C ALA A 257 -7.48 0.93 68.18
N GLY A 258 -7.23 2.04 67.49
CA GLY A 258 -7.24 3.38 68.00
C GLY A 258 -5.95 3.81 68.68
N LYS A 259 -4.93 2.98 68.65
CA LYS A 259 -3.60 3.33 69.14
C LYS A 259 -2.86 4.15 68.10
N GLU A 260 -1.97 4.96 68.57
CA GLU A 260 -1.11 5.73 67.70
C GLU A 260 -0.17 4.82 66.93
N PHE A 261 -0.09 5.03 65.63
CA PHE A 261 0.80 4.27 64.77
C PHE A 261 2.24 4.66 65.02
N ASP A 262 3.05 3.76 65.42
CA ASP A 262 4.46 3.99 65.77
C ASP A 262 5.45 3.75 64.61
N GLY A 263 4.93 3.38 63.47
CA GLY A 263 5.75 3.18 62.26
C GLY A 263 6.66 1.96 62.28
N THR A 264 6.58 1.16 63.29
CA THR A 264 7.48 0.01 63.45
C THR A 264 6.94 -1.29 62.90
N GLU A 265 5.66 -1.34 62.65
CA GLU A 265 5.03 -2.50 62.06
C GLU A 265 4.37 -2.08 60.79
N PRO A 266 5.00 -2.30 59.74
CA PRO A 266 4.40 -2.15 58.47
C PRO A 266 3.40 -3.27 58.25
N ALA A 267 2.34 -2.96 57.72
CA ALA A 267 1.49 -3.99 57.21
C ALA A 267 1.95 -4.46 55.83
N GLU A 268 3.07 -3.97 55.39
CA GLU A 268 3.58 -4.36 54.10
C GLU A 268 3.65 -5.85 53.87
N PRO A 269 4.03 -6.66 54.79
CA PRO A 269 4.09 -8.10 54.54
C PRO A 269 2.75 -8.67 54.12
N ASP A 270 1.74 -8.21 54.80
CA ASP A 270 0.39 -8.71 54.49
C ASP A 270 -0.11 -8.21 53.15
N VAL A 271 0.18 -6.97 52.90
CA VAL A 271 -0.15 -6.32 51.66
C VAL A 271 0.60 -6.91 50.48
N ILE A 272 1.90 -7.07 50.63
CA ILE A 272 2.75 -7.62 49.60
C ILE A 272 2.32 -9.04 49.26
N SER A 273 2.06 -9.86 50.25
CA SER A 273 1.58 -11.20 50.05
C SER A 273 0.29 -11.24 49.23
N ALA A 274 -0.63 -10.38 49.62
CA ALA A 274 -1.91 -10.33 48.94
C ALA A 274 -1.78 -9.76 47.53
N GLY A 275 -0.92 -8.81 47.32
CA GLY A 275 -0.67 -8.22 46.05
C GLY A 275 0.11 -9.12 45.12
N SER A 276 0.96 -9.96 45.65
CA SER A 276 1.75 -10.90 44.84
C SER A 276 0.98 -12.16 44.46
N ASP A 277 -0.05 -12.47 45.23
CA ASP A 277 -0.86 -13.65 44.99
C ASP A 277 -2.04 -13.39 44.05
N GLY A 278 -2.23 -12.15 43.64
CA GLY A 278 -3.30 -11.74 42.74
C GLY A 278 -3.08 -12.05 41.27
#